data_d6ffadee6b2879ebf9fc82e18ac4c752
#
_entry.id   d6ffadee6b2879ebf9fc82e18ac4c752
#
_cell.length_a   1.000
_cell.length_b   1.000
_cell.length_c   1.000
_cell.angle_alpha   90.00
_cell.angle_beta   90.00
_cell.angle_gamma   90.00
#
_symmetry.space_group_name_H-M   'P 1'
#
loop_
_entity.id
_entity.type
_entity.pdbx_description
1 polymer ?
#
loop_
_entity_poly.entity_id
_entity_poly.type
_entity_poly.pdbx_seq_one_letter_code
_entity_poly.pdbx_strand_id
1 'polypeptide(L)'
;MQVNYAEDIVPLSSFRADVTRLMSQTRQTHRPIVVTQNGRAANVFLDVADYQKLIDKLDLMMDIYKGEQDIAAGRVHSTDDVRRAIAADLGVSV
;
A
#
# COMPACT_ATOMS: atom_id res chain seq x y z
N MET A 1 -4.89 0.36 -7.40
CA MET A 1 -5.02 -0.89 -6.63
C MET A 1 -6.39 -0.93 -5.97
N GLN A 2 -7.16 -1.94 -6.27
CA GLN A 2 -8.53 -2.04 -5.79
C GLN A 2 -8.75 -3.38 -5.08
N VAL A 3 -9.70 -3.41 -4.16
CA VAL A 3 -10.10 -4.61 -3.43
C VAL A 3 -11.46 -5.07 -3.93
N ASN A 4 -11.58 -6.35 -4.26
CA ASN A 4 -12.86 -6.96 -4.58
C ASN A 4 -13.49 -7.46 -3.27
N TYR A 5 -14.58 -6.85 -2.84
CA TYR A 5 -15.19 -7.17 -1.56
C TYR A 5 -15.72 -8.61 -1.46
N ALA A 6 -16.01 -9.25 -2.60
CA ALA A 6 -16.47 -10.64 -2.60
C ALA A 6 -15.32 -11.65 -2.49
N GLU A 7 -14.15 -11.34 -3.01
CA GLU A 7 -13.04 -12.31 -3.15
C GLU A 7 -11.80 -11.96 -2.30
N ASP A 8 -11.59 -10.68 -2.02
CA ASP A 8 -10.33 -10.20 -1.47
C ASP A 8 -10.40 -9.91 0.03
N ILE A 9 -11.54 -10.14 0.68
CA ILE A 9 -11.70 -9.97 2.12
C ILE A 9 -11.92 -11.35 2.74
N VAL A 10 -10.98 -11.80 3.57
CA VAL A 10 -11.04 -13.13 4.16
C VAL A 10 -10.78 -13.06 5.68
N PRO A 11 -11.46 -13.88 6.48
CA PRO A 11 -11.15 -14.00 7.89
C PRO A 11 -9.80 -14.68 8.11
N LEU A 12 -9.17 -14.39 9.24
CA LEU A 12 -7.85 -14.92 9.58
C LEU A 12 -7.80 -16.45 9.53
N SER A 13 -8.86 -17.11 9.99
CA SER A 13 -8.94 -18.58 9.96
C SER A 13 -8.87 -19.13 8.54
N SER A 14 -9.59 -18.51 7.60
CA SER A 14 -9.55 -18.88 6.19
C SER A 14 -8.18 -18.57 5.58
N PHE A 15 -7.59 -17.44 5.95
CA PHE A 15 -6.25 -17.07 5.49
C PHE A 15 -5.22 -18.12 5.92
N ARG A 16 -5.25 -18.55 7.18
CA ARG A 16 -4.33 -19.59 7.68
C ARG A 16 -4.50 -20.91 6.94
N ALA A 17 -5.74 -21.30 6.64
CA ALA A 17 -6.01 -22.55 5.97
C ALA A 17 -5.60 -22.57 4.50
N ASP A 18 -5.67 -21.41 3.83
CA ASP A 18 -5.53 -21.29 2.37
C ASP A 18 -4.38 -20.37 1.94
N VAL A 19 -3.34 -20.21 2.74
CA VAL A 19 -2.26 -19.24 2.45
C VAL A 19 -1.69 -19.41 1.06
N THR A 20 -1.37 -20.64 0.65
CA THR A 20 -0.76 -20.90 -0.68
C THR A 20 -1.68 -20.49 -1.82
N ARG A 21 -2.97 -20.79 -1.69
CA ARG A 21 -3.96 -20.39 -2.69
C ARG A 21 -4.11 -18.88 -2.76
N LEU A 22 -4.13 -18.21 -1.60
CA LEU A 22 -4.25 -16.77 -1.52
C LEU A 22 -3.01 -16.05 -2.04
N MET A 23 -1.83 -16.61 -1.83
CA MET A 23 -0.60 -16.11 -2.48
C MET A 23 -0.71 -16.15 -4.00
N SER A 24 -1.17 -17.27 -4.55
CA SER A 24 -1.41 -17.39 -5.99
C SER A 24 -2.44 -16.39 -6.50
N GLN A 25 -3.52 -16.20 -5.74
CA GLN A 25 -4.56 -15.22 -6.07
C GLN A 25 -3.99 -13.81 -6.18
N THR A 26 -3.18 -13.37 -5.23
CA THR A 26 -2.57 -12.03 -5.30
C THR A 26 -1.67 -11.85 -6.50
N ARG A 27 -0.93 -12.89 -6.89
CA ARG A 27 -0.08 -12.85 -8.09
C ARG A 27 -0.88 -12.74 -9.38
N GLN A 28 -2.02 -13.42 -9.45
CA GLN A 28 -2.86 -13.43 -10.64
C GLN A 28 -3.71 -12.17 -10.76
N THR A 29 -4.28 -11.70 -9.66
CA THR A 29 -5.20 -10.57 -9.67
C THR A 29 -4.51 -9.23 -9.52
N HIS A 30 -3.28 -9.20 -8.99
CA HIS A 30 -2.56 -7.98 -8.59
C HIS A 30 -3.38 -7.12 -7.62
N ARG A 31 -4.25 -7.75 -6.83
CA ARG A 31 -5.05 -7.09 -5.80
C ARG A 31 -4.62 -7.54 -4.42
N PRO A 32 -4.62 -6.63 -3.43
CA PRO A 32 -4.37 -7.02 -2.05
C PRO A 32 -5.52 -7.85 -1.49
N ILE A 33 -5.20 -8.67 -0.48
CA ILE A 33 -6.20 -9.38 0.30
C ILE A 33 -6.25 -8.75 1.68
N VAL A 34 -7.45 -8.38 2.11
CA VAL A 34 -7.69 -7.85 3.46
C VAL A 34 -8.03 -9.02 4.37
N VAL A 35 -7.21 -9.21 5.40
CA VAL A 35 -7.43 -10.26 6.41
C VAL A 35 -8.16 -9.64 7.59
N THR A 36 -9.29 -10.22 7.96
CA THR A 36 -10.09 -9.74 9.09
C THR A 36 -9.87 -10.60 10.32
N GLN A 37 -10.02 -9.99 11.48
CA GLN A 37 -9.99 -10.65 12.77
C GLN A 37 -11.08 -10.04 13.64
N ASN A 38 -11.93 -10.90 14.22
CA ASN A 38 -13.07 -10.45 15.03
C ASN A 38 -13.97 -9.45 14.31
N GLY A 39 -14.20 -9.68 13.01
CA GLY A 39 -15.06 -8.83 12.18
C GLY A 39 -14.45 -7.49 11.76
N ARG A 40 -13.16 -7.28 12.01
CA ARG A 40 -12.46 -6.04 11.66
C ARG A 40 -11.27 -6.32 10.77
N ALA A 41 -11.01 -5.42 9.82
CA ALA A 41 -9.79 -5.47 9.03
C ALA A 41 -8.55 -5.34 9.93
N ALA A 42 -7.65 -6.32 9.85
CA ALA A 42 -6.47 -6.39 10.71
C ALA A 42 -5.18 -6.26 9.92
N ASN A 43 -5.09 -6.88 8.75
CA ASN A 43 -3.87 -6.91 7.94
C ASN A 43 -4.22 -6.84 6.46
N VAL A 44 -3.24 -6.41 5.67
CA VAL A 44 -3.31 -6.46 4.21
C VAL A 44 -2.18 -7.35 3.72
N PHE A 45 -2.52 -8.30 2.87
CA PHE A 45 -1.58 -9.22 2.24
C PHE A 45 -1.44 -8.86 0.75
N LEU A 46 -0.22 -8.64 0.30
CA LEU A 46 0.06 -8.13 -1.02
C LEU A 46 1.26 -8.84 -1.63
N ASP A 47 1.20 -9.13 -2.93
CA ASP A 47 2.34 -9.67 -3.65
C ASP A 47 3.50 -8.68 -3.65
N VAL A 48 4.72 -9.20 -3.44
CA VAL A 48 5.91 -8.35 -3.30
C VAL A 48 6.19 -7.50 -4.53
N ALA A 49 5.92 -8.01 -5.73
CA ALA A 49 6.11 -7.23 -6.96
C ALA A 49 5.13 -6.06 -7.04
N ASP A 50 3.88 -6.26 -6.63
CA ASP A 50 2.88 -5.20 -6.59
C ASP A 50 3.19 -4.17 -5.51
N TYR A 51 3.69 -4.62 -4.37
CA TYR A 51 4.17 -3.72 -3.31
C TYR A 51 5.31 -2.85 -3.83
N GLN A 52 6.29 -3.44 -4.51
CA GLN A 52 7.43 -2.69 -5.05
C GLN A 52 6.99 -1.66 -6.08
N LYS A 53 6.06 -2.01 -6.96
CA LYS A 53 5.48 -1.07 -7.92
C LYS A 53 4.78 0.09 -7.23
N LEU A 54 4.05 -0.18 -6.16
CA LEU A 54 3.37 0.85 -5.38
C LEU A 54 4.37 1.82 -4.75
N ILE A 55 5.43 1.29 -4.16
CA ILE A 55 6.48 2.11 -3.54
C ILE A 55 7.21 2.93 -4.60
N ASP A 56 7.56 2.35 -5.74
CA ASP A 56 8.23 3.06 -6.83
C ASP A 56 7.35 4.19 -7.37
N LYS A 57 6.06 3.94 -7.53
CA LYS A 57 5.10 4.96 -7.96
C LYS A 57 4.98 6.08 -6.95
N LEU A 58 4.95 5.77 -5.66
CA LEU A 58 4.90 6.76 -4.60
C LEU A 58 6.18 7.62 -4.60
N ASP A 59 7.35 7.02 -4.76
CA ASP A 59 8.62 7.74 -4.84
C ASP A 59 8.63 8.70 -6.03
N LEU A 60 8.14 8.27 -7.19
CA LEU A 60 8.02 9.14 -8.37
C LEU A 60 7.10 10.32 -8.10
N MET A 61 5.95 10.08 -7.50
CA MET A 61 4.99 11.15 -7.15
C MET A 61 5.58 12.14 -6.15
N MET A 62 6.36 11.67 -5.18
CA MET A 62 7.05 12.53 -4.21
C MET A 62 8.13 13.37 -4.87
N ASP A 63 8.87 12.82 -5.83
CA ASP A 63 9.88 13.56 -6.58
C ASP A 63 9.24 14.69 -7.40
N ILE A 64 8.10 14.43 -8.04
CA ILE A 64 7.34 15.44 -8.77
C ILE A 64 6.85 16.53 -7.81
N TYR A 65 6.26 16.15 -6.69
CA TYR A 65 5.77 17.07 -5.66
C TYR A 65 6.89 17.95 -5.13
N LYS A 66 8.05 17.37 -4.82
CA LYS A 66 9.23 18.09 -4.35
C LYS A 66 9.71 19.12 -5.39
N GLY A 67 9.78 18.72 -6.66
CA GLY A 67 10.16 19.61 -7.74
C GLY A 67 9.23 20.81 -7.85
N GLU A 68 7.92 20.60 -7.78
CA GLU A 68 6.92 21.68 -7.80
C GLU A 68 7.06 22.60 -6.59
N GLN A 69 7.28 22.06 -5.41
CA GLN A 69 7.47 22.85 -4.20
C GLN A 69 8.74 23.68 -4.24
N ASP A 70 9.83 23.13 -4.74
CA ASP A 70 11.10 23.85 -4.87
C ASP A 70 10.97 25.04 -5.83
N ILE A 71 10.25 24.87 -6.93
CA ILE A 71 9.99 25.92 -7.90
C ILE A 71 9.07 26.99 -7.33
N ALA A 72 7.97 26.59 -6.72
CA ALA A 72 6.93 27.50 -6.26
C ALA A 72 7.32 28.27 -5.00
N ALA A 73 8.06 27.65 -4.08
CA ALA A 73 8.34 28.20 -2.76
C ALA A 73 9.80 28.62 -2.57
N GLY A 74 10.69 28.28 -3.50
CA GLY A 74 12.13 28.53 -3.36
C GLY A 74 12.74 27.78 -2.19
N ARG A 75 12.12 26.72 -1.74
CA ARG A 75 12.58 25.89 -0.61
C ARG A 75 12.87 24.50 -1.08
N VAL A 76 13.87 23.87 -0.44
CA VAL A 76 14.24 22.49 -0.70
C VAL A 76 13.79 21.66 0.49
N HIS A 77 12.94 20.66 0.23
CA HIS A 77 12.54 19.66 1.21
C HIS A 77 13.23 18.34 0.89
N SER A 78 13.66 17.61 1.93
CA SER A 78 14.21 16.27 1.72
C SER A 78 13.08 15.32 1.31
N THR A 79 13.44 14.25 0.58
CA THR A 79 12.49 13.19 0.22
C THR A 79 11.85 12.58 1.47
N ASP A 80 12.64 12.43 2.55
CA ASP A 80 12.13 11.89 3.81
C ASP A 80 11.10 12.81 4.46
N ASP A 81 11.29 14.12 4.39
CA ASP A 81 10.33 15.09 4.93
C ASP A 81 9.00 15.02 4.18
N VAL A 82 9.04 14.93 2.85
CA VAL A 82 7.85 14.79 2.01
C VAL A 82 7.16 13.46 2.31
N ARG A 83 7.93 12.38 2.42
CA ARG A 83 7.39 11.05 2.74
C ARG A 83 6.68 11.03 4.09
N ARG A 84 7.27 11.65 5.11
CA ARG A 84 6.65 11.76 6.44
C ARG A 84 5.38 12.59 6.41
N ALA A 85 5.35 13.68 5.67
CA ALA A 85 4.16 14.51 5.53
C ALA A 85 3.00 13.73 4.88
N ILE A 86 3.29 13.01 3.79
CA ILE A 86 2.28 12.17 3.11
C ILE A 86 1.81 11.05 4.03
N ALA A 87 2.74 10.38 4.73
CA ALA A 87 2.40 9.31 5.66
C ALA A 87 1.53 9.81 6.82
N ALA A 88 1.80 11.01 7.34
CA ALA A 88 0.99 11.62 8.39
C ALA A 88 -0.44 11.89 7.90
N ASP A 89 -0.60 12.39 6.67
CA ASP A 89 -1.92 12.63 6.08
C ASP A 89 -2.71 11.34 5.88
N LEU A 90 -2.00 10.25 5.55
CA LEU A 90 -2.62 8.94 5.36
C LEU A 90 -2.80 8.15 6.66
N GLY A 91 -2.23 8.61 7.77
CA GLY A 91 -2.31 7.92 9.05
C GLY A 91 -1.46 6.66 9.14
N VAL A 92 -0.39 6.55 8.35
CA VAL A 92 0.51 5.40 8.35
C VAL A 92 1.89 5.77 8.88
N SER A 93 2.60 4.76 9.39
CA SER A 93 4.00 4.92 9.83
C SER A 93 4.95 4.74 8.66
N VAL A 94 6.05 5.47 8.72
CA VAL A 94 7.11 5.41 7.70
C VAL A 94 8.36 4.79 8.29
#